data_3223831045e3637994cfe0f88f5d2936
#
_entry.id   3223831045e3637994cfe0f88f5d2936
#
_cell.length_a   1.000
_cell.length_b   1.000
_cell.length_c   1.000
_cell.angle_alpha   90.00
_cell.angle_beta   90.00
_cell.angle_gamma   90.00
#
_symmetry.space_group_name_H-M   'P 1'
#
loop_
_entity.id
_entity.type
_entity.pdbx_description
1 polymer ?
#
loop_
_entity_poly.entity_id
_entity_poly.type
_entity_poly.pdbx_seq_one_letter_code
_entity_poly.pdbx_strand_id
1 'polypeptide(L)'
;MVSNKSFIDNLVRVLAANPAIEKAYFGLLYNDQREGEDLFLGIAHQGAAEDIRNMTDIVRQTFLPQREILFASTGFEPELFGIIENSNFPFYIKNRSLPLNMAIMNQWFDPEAYRNNFMFQVRTAKVTSLFKDFDPMSNVLNFQTFVRDGREFIPLFSEREMIFKSGMTQVPSDLTALEFDWTRIDEAVDRKDRLHFYVMNPGTSFEVEFNA
;
A
#
# COMPACT_ATOMS: atom_id res chain seq x y z
N MET A 1 0.90 -30.87 -3.24
CA MET A 1 0.70 -29.69 -2.39
C MET A 1 0.47 -28.50 -3.32
N VAL A 2 -0.76 -28.02 -3.41
CA VAL A 2 -1.05 -26.76 -4.10
C VAL A 2 -0.40 -25.68 -3.24
N SER A 3 0.60 -24.97 -3.78
CA SER A 3 1.21 -23.83 -3.11
C SER A 3 0.09 -22.85 -2.79
N ASN A 4 -0.14 -22.57 -1.52
CA ASN A 4 -1.10 -21.55 -1.03
C ASN A 4 -0.56 -20.16 -1.33
N LYS A 5 -0.39 -19.84 -2.63
CA LYS A 5 -0.03 -18.51 -3.04
C LYS A 5 -1.26 -17.62 -2.90
N SER A 6 -1.06 -16.45 -2.36
CA SER A 6 -2.12 -15.46 -2.21
C SER A 6 -2.74 -15.06 -3.55
N PHE A 7 -3.91 -14.44 -3.48
CA PHE A 7 -4.52 -13.82 -4.66
C PHE A 7 -3.56 -12.80 -5.30
N ILE A 8 -2.92 -11.95 -4.50
CA ILE A 8 -1.98 -10.93 -4.99
C ILE A 8 -0.77 -11.58 -5.69
N ASP A 9 -0.18 -12.63 -5.12
CA ASP A 9 0.96 -13.32 -5.74
C ASP A 9 0.58 -13.96 -7.09
N ASN A 10 -0.62 -14.49 -7.19
CA ASN A 10 -1.13 -15.06 -8.43
C ASN A 10 -1.43 -13.96 -9.47
N LEU A 11 -2.06 -12.88 -9.05
CA LEU A 11 -2.34 -11.74 -9.91
C LEU A 11 -1.03 -11.12 -10.44
N VAL A 12 -0.04 -10.88 -9.58
CA VAL A 12 1.27 -10.35 -10.00
C VAL A 12 1.94 -11.25 -11.03
N ARG A 13 1.86 -12.58 -10.88
CA ARG A 13 2.42 -13.50 -11.90
C ARG A 13 1.72 -13.39 -13.26
N VAL A 14 0.40 -13.26 -13.25
CA VAL A 14 -0.37 -13.08 -14.49
C VAL A 14 -0.04 -11.74 -15.15
N LEU A 15 0.03 -10.66 -14.35
CA LEU A 15 0.42 -9.34 -14.84
C LEU A 15 1.83 -9.35 -15.44
N ALA A 16 2.79 -9.97 -14.74
CA ALA A 16 4.18 -10.06 -15.18
C ALA A 16 4.37 -10.89 -16.47
N ALA A 17 3.47 -11.83 -16.74
CA ALA A 17 3.49 -12.63 -17.96
C ALA A 17 3.02 -11.84 -19.20
N ASN A 18 2.33 -10.70 -19.01
CA ASN A 18 1.88 -9.84 -20.10
C ASN A 18 2.81 -8.63 -20.28
N PRO A 19 3.61 -8.57 -21.35
CA PRO A 19 4.58 -7.48 -21.54
C PRO A 19 3.94 -6.10 -21.76
N ALA A 20 2.64 -6.03 -22.07
CA ALA A 20 1.92 -4.78 -22.25
C ALA A 20 1.60 -4.08 -20.94
N ILE A 21 1.63 -4.78 -19.80
CA ILE A 21 1.30 -4.21 -18.49
C ILE A 21 2.52 -3.54 -17.88
N GLU A 22 2.34 -2.31 -17.43
CA GLU A 22 3.39 -1.50 -16.81
C GLU A 22 3.25 -1.39 -15.29
N LYS A 23 2.03 -1.11 -14.81
CA LYS A 23 1.73 -0.96 -13.38
C LYS A 23 0.34 -1.47 -13.05
N ALA A 24 0.13 -1.86 -11.79
CA ALA A 24 -1.19 -2.19 -11.27
C ALA A 24 -1.40 -1.67 -9.85
N TYR A 25 -2.62 -1.23 -9.59
CA TYR A 25 -3.10 -0.64 -8.34
C TYR A 25 -4.41 -1.27 -7.94
N PHE A 26 -4.71 -1.26 -6.63
CA PHE A 26 -6.09 -1.35 -6.18
C PHE A 26 -6.57 0.03 -5.73
N GLY A 27 -7.88 0.28 -5.82
CA GLY A 27 -8.56 1.46 -5.31
C GLY A 27 -9.89 1.09 -4.69
N LEU A 28 -10.29 1.80 -3.64
CA LEU A 28 -11.64 1.78 -3.08
C LEU A 28 -12.30 3.10 -3.40
N LEU A 29 -13.47 3.05 -4.01
CA LEU A 29 -14.23 4.23 -4.36
C LEU A 29 -15.65 4.10 -3.80
N TYR A 30 -16.08 5.14 -3.09
CA TYR A 30 -17.42 5.17 -2.53
C TYR A 30 -18.49 5.21 -3.64
N ASN A 31 -19.49 4.36 -3.50
CA ASN A 31 -20.61 4.24 -4.42
C ASN A 31 -21.89 4.67 -3.68
N ASP A 32 -22.39 5.86 -4.00
CA ASP A 32 -23.59 6.43 -3.38
C ASP A 32 -24.85 5.55 -3.59
N GLN A 33 -24.92 4.81 -4.69
CA GLN A 33 -26.08 3.97 -4.99
C GLN A 33 -26.14 2.70 -4.15
N ARG A 34 -24.99 2.20 -3.71
CA ARG A 34 -24.86 0.97 -2.90
C ARG A 34 -24.56 1.27 -1.42
N GLU A 35 -24.38 2.55 -1.07
CA GLU A 35 -23.96 3.00 0.27
C GLU A 35 -22.71 2.24 0.78
N GLY A 36 -21.72 2.04 -0.11
CA GLY A 36 -20.53 1.25 0.19
C GLY A 36 -19.35 1.56 -0.73
N GLU A 37 -18.26 0.85 -0.53
CA GLU A 37 -17.06 1.01 -1.35
C GLU A 37 -16.96 -0.11 -2.39
N ASP A 38 -16.80 0.28 -3.64
CA ASP A 38 -16.45 -0.63 -4.74
C ASP A 38 -14.94 -0.77 -4.83
N LEU A 39 -14.47 -2.03 -4.95
CA LEU A 39 -13.06 -2.35 -5.16
C LEU A 39 -12.74 -2.34 -6.65
N PHE A 40 -11.75 -1.55 -7.03
CA PHE A 40 -11.26 -1.44 -8.39
C PHE A 40 -9.85 -2.00 -8.54
N LEU A 41 -9.60 -2.67 -9.67
CA LEU A 41 -8.26 -2.98 -10.16
C LEU A 41 -7.92 -1.99 -11.28
N GLY A 42 -6.96 -1.10 -11.02
CA GLY A 42 -6.44 -0.12 -11.96
C GLY A 42 -5.16 -0.64 -12.64
N ILE A 43 -5.10 -0.62 -13.98
CA ILE A 43 -3.94 -1.11 -14.74
C ILE A 43 -3.46 -0.08 -15.76
N ALA A 44 -2.18 0.32 -15.65
CA ALA A 44 -1.47 1.02 -16.72
C ALA A 44 -0.94 -0.01 -17.73
N HIS A 45 -1.31 0.14 -19.02
CA HIS A 45 -0.93 -0.79 -20.08
C HIS A 45 -0.86 -0.11 -21.45
N GLN A 46 -0.20 -0.79 -22.41
CA GLN A 46 -0.09 -0.40 -23.82
C GLN A 46 -0.93 -1.28 -24.76
N GLY A 47 -1.53 -2.38 -24.26
CA GLY A 47 -2.34 -3.30 -25.06
C GLY A 47 -3.81 -2.88 -25.16
N ALA A 48 -4.62 -3.72 -25.78
CA ALA A 48 -6.07 -3.53 -25.81
C ALA A 48 -6.67 -3.74 -24.40
N ALA A 49 -7.51 -2.80 -23.95
CA ALA A 49 -8.10 -2.84 -22.61
C ALA A 49 -8.94 -4.10 -22.38
N GLU A 50 -9.64 -4.58 -23.42
CA GLU A 50 -10.46 -5.79 -23.34
C GLU A 50 -9.64 -7.05 -23.02
N ASP A 51 -8.47 -7.20 -23.64
CA ASP A 51 -7.58 -8.34 -23.38
C ASP A 51 -7.07 -8.34 -21.94
N ILE A 52 -6.74 -7.15 -21.43
CA ILE A 52 -6.27 -6.96 -20.05
C ILE A 52 -7.39 -7.29 -19.06
N ARG A 53 -8.60 -6.80 -19.31
CA ARG A 53 -9.78 -7.08 -18.49
C ARG A 53 -10.08 -8.58 -18.42
N ASN A 54 -10.14 -9.25 -19.56
CA ASN A 54 -10.42 -10.68 -19.63
C ASN A 54 -9.41 -11.50 -18.84
N MET A 55 -8.12 -11.13 -18.90
CA MET A 55 -7.06 -11.79 -18.14
C MET A 55 -7.27 -11.60 -16.63
N THR A 56 -7.57 -10.39 -16.17
CA THR A 56 -7.79 -10.12 -14.74
C THR A 56 -9.05 -10.78 -14.20
N ASP A 57 -10.12 -10.86 -15.01
CA ASP A 57 -11.35 -11.56 -14.66
C ASP A 57 -11.13 -13.06 -14.43
N ILE A 58 -10.28 -13.71 -15.23
CA ILE A 58 -9.91 -15.12 -15.03
C ILE A 58 -9.24 -15.31 -13.66
N VAL A 59 -8.29 -14.43 -13.30
CA VAL A 59 -7.59 -14.52 -12.00
C VAL A 59 -8.58 -14.28 -10.85
N ARG A 60 -9.45 -13.28 -10.95
CA ARG A 60 -10.48 -12.98 -9.95
C ARG A 60 -11.41 -14.18 -9.72
N GLN A 61 -11.96 -14.73 -10.78
CA GLN A 61 -12.88 -15.87 -10.69
C GLN A 61 -12.23 -17.13 -10.09
N THR A 62 -10.92 -17.29 -10.29
CA THR A 62 -10.18 -18.44 -9.77
C THR A 62 -9.87 -18.31 -8.28
N PHE A 63 -9.50 -17.12 -7.80
CA PHE A 63 -8.94 -16.93 -6.45
C PHE A 63 -9.82 -16.10 -5.51
N LEU A 64 -10.76 -15.30 -6.05
CA LEU A 64 -11.69 -14.47 -5.28
C LEU A 64 -13.11 -14.51 -5.87
N PRO A 65 -13.74 -15.68 -6.00
CA PRO A 65 -15.02 -15.81 -6.68
C PRO A 65 -16.18 -15.09 -5.96
N GLN A 66 -16.06 -14.84 -4.65
CA GLN A 66 -17.06 -14.20 -3.83
C GLN A 66 -16.97 -12.67 -3.81
N ARG A 67 -15.94 -12.07 -4.42
CA ARG A 67 -15.71 -10.64 -4.37
C ARG A 67 -15.76 -10.03 -5.76
N GLU A 68 -16.61 -9.02 -5.92
CA GLU A 68 -16.60 -8.20 -7.12
C GLU A 68 -15.36 -7.30 -7.13
N ILE A 69 -14.67 -7.27 -8.25
CA ILE A 69 -13.57 -6.34 -8.51
C ILE A 69 -13.87 -5.69 -9.85
N LEU A 70 -14.09 -4.38 -9.82
CA LEU A 70 -14.29 -3.59 -11.03
C LEU A 70 -12.95 -3.28 -11.68
N PHE A 71 -12.98 -2.86 -12.94
CA PHE A 71 -11.77 -2.64 -13.73
C PHE A 71 -11.70 -1.22 -14.26
N ALA A 72 -10.54 -0.59 -14.11
CA ALA A 72 -10.19 0.67 -14.75
C ALA A 72 -8.77 0.58 -15.33
N SER A 73 -8.50 1.26 -16.42
CA SER A 73 -7.16 1.25 -17.02
C SER A 73 -6.90 2.51 -17.84
N THR A 74 -5.66 2.67 -18.27
CA THR A 74 -5.26 3.77 -19.18
C THR A 74 -6.04 3.78 -20.51
N GLY A 75 -6.57 2.64 -20.94
CA GLY A 75 -7.37 2.51 -22.17
C GLY A 75 -8.88 2.34 -21.95
N PHE A 76 -9.31 2.17 -20.69
CA PHE A 76 -10.72 2.03 -20.31
C PHE A 76 -10.95 2.74 -18.98
N GLU A 77 -11.88 3.70 -18.93
CA GLU A 77 -12.13 4.56 -17.77
C GLU A 77 -10.86 5.31 -17.29
N PRO A 78 -10.15 6.06 -18.17
CA PRO A 78 -8.84 6.64 -17.85
C PRO A 78 -8.90 7.68 -16.72
N GLU A 79 -10.01 8.41 -16.56
CA GLU A 79 -10.18 9.36 -15.47
C GLU A 79 -10.25 8.63 -14.12
N LEU A 80 -11.02 7.54 -14.07
CA LEU A 80 -11.14 6.67 -12.91
C LEU A 80 -9.80 6.01 -12.56
N PHE A 81 -9.08 5.52 -13.58
CA PHE A 81 -7.72 5.02 -13.39
C PHE A 81 -6.81 6.08 -12.79
N GLY A 82 -6.89 7.33 -13.26
CA GLY A 82 -6.11 8.45 -12.73
C GLY A 82 -6.41 8.73 -11.25
N ILE A 83 -7.66 8.64 -10.82
CA ILE A 83 -8.05 8.76 -9.40
C ILE A 83 -7.39 7.64 -8.58
N ILE A 84 -7.49 6.38 -9.04
CA ILE A 84 -6.90 5.23 -8.36
C ILE A 84 -5.37 5.36 -8.25
N GLU A 85 -4.69 5.69 -9.35
CA GLU A 85 -3.24 5.88 -9.38
C GLU A 85 -2.78 6.98 -8.44
N ASN A 86 -3.50 8.11 -8.38
CA ASN A 86 -3.12 9.25 -7.56
C ASN A 86 -3.39 9.05 -6.06
N SER A 87 -4.29 8.14 -5.69
CA SER A 87 -4.70 7.92 -4.30
C SER A 87 -4.05 6.70 -3.65
N ASN A 88 -3.45 5.80 -4.43
CA ASN A 88 -2.97 4.51 -3.93
C ASN A 88 -1.55 4.18 -4.39
N PHE A 89 -0.94 3.19 -3.75
CA PHE A 89 0.37 2.67 -4.11
C PHE A 89 0.25 1.50 -5.10
N PRO A 90 1.22 1.33 -6.03
CA PRO A 90 1.24 0.18 -6.90
C PRO A 90 1.63 -1.08 -6.12
N PHE A 91 0.94 -2.20 -6.36
CA PHE A 91 1.39 -3.52 -5.90
C PHE A 91 2.19 -4.27 -6.97
N TYR A 92 2.15 -3.77 -8.20
CA TYR A 92 2.94 -4.25 -9.34
C TYR A 92 3.50 -3.10 -10.16
N ILE A 93 4.79 -3.16 -10.46
CA ILE A 93 5.48 -2.34 -11.46
C ILE A 93 6.34 -3.29 -12.29
N LYS A 94 6.26 -3.17 -13.60
CA LYS A 94 7.06 -3.98 -14.54
C LYS A 94 8.55 -3.89 -14.20
N ASN A 95 9.19 -5.04 -14.08
CA ASN A 95 10.62 -5.18 -13.76
C ASN A 95 11.05 -4.61 -12.39
N ARG A 96 10.12 -4.37 -11.48
CA ARG A 96 10.41 -3.93 -10.12
C ARG A 96 9.75 -4.85 -9.10
N SER A 97 10.50 -5.28 -8.10
CA SER A 97 9.96 -6.04 -6.96
C SER A 97 9.41 -5.07 -5.91
N LEU A 98 8.20 -5.31 -5.43
CA LEU A 98 7.50 -4.50 -4.43
C LEU A 98 6.98 -5.37 -3.27
N PRO A 99 7.87 -6.08 -2.54
CA PRO A 99 7.44 -7.08 -1.57
C PRO A 99 6.61 -6.49 -0.42
N LEU A 100 6.95 -5.28 0.04
CA LEU A 100 6.17 -4.60 1.09
C LEU A 100 4.78 -4.20 0.61
N ASN A 101 4.66 -3.61 -0.58
CA ASN A 101 3.35 -3.22 -1.13
C ASN A 101 2.46 -4.45 -1.38
N MET A 102 3.03 -5.56 -1.88
CA MET A 102 2.30 -6.83 -2.01
C MET A 102 1.86 -7.38 -0.64
N ALA A 103 2.71 -7.27 0.38
CA ALA A 103 2.38 -7.73 1.73
C ALA A 103 1.27 -6.89 2.37
N ILE A 104 1.25 -5.56 2.16
CA ILE A 104 0.17 -4.67 2.57
C ILE A 104 -1.15 -5.12 1.93
N MET A 105 -1.15 -5.37 0.62
CA MET A 105 -2.35 -5.83 -0.09
C MET A 105 -2.81 -7.21 0.38
N ASN A 106 -1.89 -8.17 0.57
CA ASN A 106 -2.23 -9.48 1.11
C ASN A 106 -2.85 -9.37 2.51
N GLN A 107 -2.28 -8.53 3.38
CA GLN A 107 -2.78 -8.25 4.72
C GLN A 107 -4.20 -7.66 4.67
N TRP A 108 -4.48 -6.77 3.73
CA TRP A 108 -5.81 -6.18 3.57
C TRP A 108 -6.85 -7.20 3.09
N PHE A 109 -6.49 -8.10 2.16
CA PHE A 109 -7.40 -9.14 1.65
C PHE A 109 -7.68 -10.26 2.67
N ASP A 110 -6.68 -10.65 3.46
CA ASP A 110 -6.79 -11.70 4.48
C ASP A 110 -5.84 -11.40 5.65
N PRO A 111 -6.29 -10.58 6.62
CA PRO A 111 -5.47 -10.15 7.76
C PRO A 111 -4.96 -11.30 8.62
N GLU A 112 -5.74 -12.37 8.76
CA GLU A 112 -5.36 -13.51 9.62
C GLU A 112 -4.25 -14.33 8.97
N ALA A 113 -4.39 -14.64 7.68
CA ALA A 113 -3.42 -15.48 6.97
C ALA A 113 -2.08 -14.77 6.71
N TYR A 114 -2.09 -13.44 6.52
CA TYR A 114 -0.90 -12.73 6.02
C TYR A 114 -0.21 -11.80 7.03
N ARG A 115 -0.69 -11.71 8.27
CA ARG A 115 -0.09 -10.87 9.33
C ARG A 115 1.42 -11.12 9.50
N ASN A 116 1.82 -12.38 9.59
CA ASN A 116 3.23 -12.73 9.78
C ASN A 116 4.09 -12.34 8.58
N ASN A 117 3.59 -12.53 7.35
CA ASN A 117 4.28 -12.11 6.15
C ASN A 117 4.40 -10.58 6.08
N PHE A 118 3.33 -9.84 6.38
CA PHE A 118 3.36 -8.39 6.47
C PHE A 118 4.42 -7.90 7.46
N MET A 119 4.42 -8.42 8.69
CA MET A 119 5.41 -8.05 9.72
C MET A 119 6.85 -8.40 9.31
N PHE A 120 7.04 -9.53 8.62
CA PHE A 120 8.35 -9.87 8.07
C PHE A 120 8.82 -8.85 7.03
N GLN A 121 7.94 -8.45 6.10
CA GLN A 121 8.28 -7.47 5.06
C GLN A 121 8.53 -6.08 5.66
N VAL A 122 7.74 -5.65 6.64
CA VAL A 122 7.98 -4.38 7.37
C VAL A 122 9.35 -4.37 8.03
N ARG A 123 9.76 -5.47 8.68
CA ARG A 123 11.05 -5.58 9.38
C ARG A 123 12.26 -5.65 8.46
N THR A 124 12.08 -6.06 7.22
CA THR A 124 13.16 -6.23 6.24
C THR A 124 13.22 -5.11 5.20
N ALA A 125 12.17 -4.31 5.09
CA ALA A 125 12.11 -3.19 4.16
C ALA A 125 12.68 -1.91 4.80
N LYS A 126 13.07 -0.97 3.94
CA LYS A 126 13.18 0.42 4.33
C LYS A 126 11.82 1.08 4.23
N VAL A 127 11.51 1.90 5.23
CA VAL A 127 10.26 2.66 5.30
C VAL A 127 10.58 4.14 5.50
N THR A 128 9.70 5.01 5.01
CA THR A 128 9.82 6.45 5.24
C THR A 128 8.97 6.84 6.44
N SER A 129 9.45 7.77 7.27
CA SER A 129 8.65 8.42 8.31
C SER A 129 8.96 9.93 8.37
N LEU A 130 8.21 10.65 9.20
CA LEU A 130 8.32 12.09 9.40
C LEU A 130 8.96 12.37 10.76
N PHE A 131 9.92 13.29 10.79
CA PHE A 131 10.70 13.63 11.97
C PHE A 131 10.67 15.12 12.21
N LYS A 132 10.54 15.52 13.50
CA LYS A 132 10.75 16.90 13.97
C LYS A 132 12.23 17.11 14.29
N ASP A 133 12.70 18.34 14.04
CA ASP A 133 14.03 18.80 14.49
C ASP A 133 15.15 17.77 14.21
N PHE A 134 15.15 17.21 12.99
CA PHE A 134 16.14 16.19 12.62
C PHE A 134 17.54 16.78 12.59
N ASP A 135 18.41 16.30 13.47
CA ASP A 135 19.86 16.59 13.48
C ASP A 135 20.62 15.34 13.03
N PRO A 136 21.31 15.39 11.88
CA PRO A 136 22.10 14.25 11.38
C PRO A 136 23.24 13.82 12.33
N MET A 137 23.69 14.69 13.22
CA MET A 137 24.74 14.43 14.20
C MET A 137 24.21 13.82 15.50
N SER A 138 22.89 13.88 15.71
CA SER A 138 22.21 13.27 16.84
C SER A 138 21.75 11.84 16.51
N ASN A 139 21.86 10.93 17.48
CA ASN A 139 21.25 9.62 17.39
C ASN A 139 19.78 9.60 17.84
N VAL A 140 19.24 10.76 18.23
CA VAL A 140 17.86 10.90 18.69
C VAL A 140 16.94 11.12 17.48
N LEU A 141 15.93 10.30 17.35
CA LEU A 141 14.90 10.42 16.33
C LEU A 141 13.61 10.93 17.00
N ASN A 142 13.22 12.15 16.67
CA ASN A 142 11.95 12.74 17.13
C ASN A 142 10.87 12.50 16.07
N PHE A 143 10.11 11.42 16.20
CA PHE A 143 9.02 11.12 15.28
C PHE A 143 7.91 12.17 15.37
N GLN A 144 7.38 12.57 14.21
CA GLN A 144 6.09 13.24 14.15
C GLN A 144 5.02 12.19 14.40
N THR A 145 4.28 12.34 15.51
CA THR A 145 3.09 11.54 15.79
C THR A 145 1.82 12.26 15.34
N PHE A 146 0.78 11.49 15.06
CA PHE A 146 -0.57 11.97 14.78
C PHE A 146 -1.55 11.30 15.73
N VAL A 147 -2.73 11.89 15.89
CA VAL A 147 -3.78 11.36 16.78
C VAL A 147 -4.94 10.84 15.96
N ARG A 148 -5.37 9.61 16.26
CA ARG A 148 -6.58 8.98 15.73
C ARG A 148 -7.34 8.34 16.90
N ASP A 149 -8.60 8.71 17.07
CA ASP A 149 -9.48 8.18 18.14
C ASP A 149 -8.85 8.30 19.53
N GLY A 150 -8.17 9.42 19.80
CA GLY A 150 -7.52 9.70 21.09
C GLY A 150 -6.22 8.90 21.33
N ARG A 151 -5.72 8.15 20.36
CA ARG A 151 -4.46 7.39 20.41
C ARG A 151 -3.43 7.99 19.47
N GLU A 152 -2.19 8.08 19.94
CA GLU A 152 -1.09 8.54 19.09
C GLU A 152 -0.56 7.40 18.22
N PHE A 153 -0.24 7.71 16.96
CA PHE A 153 0.41 6.78 16.05
C PHE A 153 1.60 7.43 15.32
N ILE A 154 2.54 6.57 14.92
CA ILE A 154 3.67 6.92 14.08
C ILE A 154 3.33 6.56 12.64
N PRO A 155 3.32 7.54 11.70
CA PRO A 155 3.08 7.27 10.30
C PRO A 155 4.30 6.60 9.67
N LEU A 156 4.08 5.52 8.94
CA LEU A 156 5.08 4.87 8.12
C LEU A 156 4.59 4.82 6.67
N PHE A 157 5.49 5.07 5.76
CA PHE A 157 5.19 5.07 4.33
C PHE A 157 6.07 4.03 3.63
N SER A 158 5.45 3.18 2.84
CA SER A 158 6.17 2.15 2.08
C SER A 158 7.13 2.73 1.03
N GLU A 159 6.84 3.94 0.57
CA GLU A 159 7.66 4.75 -0.31
C GLU A 159 7.43 6.24 0.02
N ARG A 160 8.43 7.09 -0.25
CA ARG A 160 8.34 8.53 0.05
C ARG A 160 7.15 9.23 -0.61
N GLU A 161 6.77 8.80 -1.81
CA GLU A 161 5.64 9.34 -2.57
C GLU A 161 4.30 9.14 -1.87
N MET A 162 4.22 8.13 -0.99
CA MET A 162 3.00 7.85 -0.22
C MET A 162 2.63 8.96 0.76
N ILE A 163 3.59 9.80 1.19
CA ILE A 163 3.33 11.00 1.99
C ILE A 163 2.33 11.92 1.27
N PHE A 164 2.52 12.12 -0.03
CA PHE A 164 1.64 12.99 -0.82
C PHE A 164 0.29 12.36 -1.13
N LYS A 165 0.23 11.05 -1.24
CA LYS A 165 -1.02 10.29 -1.42
C LYS A 165 -1.85 10.19 -0.13
N SER A 166 -1.23 10.44 1.03
CA SER A 166 -1.92 10.52 2.34
C SER A 166 -2.69 11.84 2.56
N GLY A 167 -2.78 12.69 1.54
CA GLY A 167 -3.44 13.99 1.61
C GLY A 167 -2.51 15.16 1.94
N MET A 168 -1.23 14.94 2.17
CA MET A 168 -0.26 16.02 2.32
C MET A 168 0.14 16.55 0.94
N THR A 169 -0.04 17.83 0.68
CA THR A 169 0.41 18.46 -0.57
C THR A 169 1.92 18.72 -0.59
N GLN A 170 2.50 18.87 0.60
CA GLN A 170 3.95 19.04 0.82
C GLN A 170 4.32 18.57 2.22
N VAL A 171 5.56 18.19 2.42
CA VAL A 171 6.11 17.97 3.76
C VAL A 171 6.25 19.35 4.44
N PRO A 172 5.63 19.57 5.62
CA PRO A 172 5.79 20.82 6.37
C PRO A 172 7.26 21.18 6.59
N SER A 173 7.60 22.48 6.61
CA SER A 173 8.98 22.95 6.67
C SER A 173 9.70 22.62 7.99
N ASP A 174 8.96 22.33 9.04
CA ASP A 174 9.43 21.88 10.36
C ASP A 174 9.59 20.36 10.46
N LEU A 175 9.25 19.63 9.38
CA LEU A 175 9.38 18.18 9.33
C LEU A 175 10.39 17.77 8.26
N THR A 176 11.06 16.64 8.52
CA THR A 176 11.94 15.98 7.56
C THR A 176 11.44 14.57 7.28
N ALA A 177 11.25 14.26 6.01
CA ALA A 177 10.89 12.92 5.56
C ALA A 177 12.16 12.12 5.27
N LEU A 178 12.40 11.05 6.04
CA LEU A 178 13.58 10.21 5.92
C LEU A 178 13.22 8.74 5.80
N GLU A 179 14.07 8.01 5.06
CA GLU A 179 13.99 6.56 4.91
C GLU A 179 14.92 5.88 5.92
N PHE A 180 14.41 4.87 6.61
CA PHE A 180 15.11 4.13 7.62
C PHE A 180 14.84 2.63 7.53
N ASP A 181 15.78 1.83 8.03
CA ASP A 181 15.52 0.43 8.34
C ASP A 181 14.63 0.33 9.58
N TRP A 182 13.70 -0.61 9.57
CA TRP A 182 12.76 -0.84 10.67
C TRP A 182 13.42 -0.92 12.05
N THR A 183 14.55 -1.60 12.15
CA THR A 183 15.27 -1.78 13.42
C THR A 183 15.63 -0.44 14.07
N ARG A 184 16.01 0.57 13.30
CA ARG A 184 16.31 1.91 13.83
C ARG A 184 15.07 2.64 14.31
N ILE A 185 13.93 2.43 13.64
CA ILE A 185 12.63 3.01 14.05
C ILE A 185 12.21 2.40 15.39
N ASP A 186 12.21 1.07 15.48
CA ASP A 186 11.80 0.33 16.68
C ASP A 186 12.70 0.60 17.90
N GLU A 187 14.01 0.80 17.67
CA GLU A 187 14.97 1.16 18.73
C GLU A 187 14.78 2.60 19.24
N ALA A 188 14.38 3.53 18.35
CA ALA A 188 14.23 4.94 18.68
C ALA A 188 12.91 5.26 19.40
N VAL A 189 11.88 4.44 19.21
CA VAL A 189 10.63 4.57 19.94
C VAL A 189 10.84 4.09 21.38
N ASP A 190 10.77 5.01 22.33
CA ASP A 190 10.94 4.66 23.75
C ASP A 190 9.87 3.62 24.15
N ARG A 191 10.34 2.41 24.47
CA ARG A 191 9.48 1.29 24.91
C ARG A 191 8.67 1.59 26.16
N LYS A 192 8.93 2.70 26.85
CA LYS A 192 8.15 3.15 27.99
C LYS A 192 6.81 3.76 27.59
N ASP A 193 6.71 4.34 26.39
CA ASP A 193 5.47 4.92 25.86
C ASP A 193 4.76 3.94 24.95
N ARG A 194 4.40 2.76 25.46
CA ARG A 194 3.67 1.70 24.75
C ARG A 194 2.25 2.07 24.27
N LEU A 195 1.94 3.34 24.26
CA LEU A 195 0.66 3.88 23.78
C LEU A 195 0.66 4.16 22.27
N HIS A 196 1.84 4.13 21.64
CA HIS A 196 1.96 4.37 20.21
C HIS A 196 1.75 3.08 19.41
N PHE A 197 1.04 3.19 18.34
CA PHE A 197 0.94 2.17 17.30
C PHE A 197 1.43 2.75 15.98
N TYR A 198 1.66 1.90 15.01
CA TYR A 198 2.11 2.30 13.69
C TYR A 198 0.97 2.21 12.69
N VAL A 199 0.94 3.14 11.74
CA VAL A 199 0.03 3.08 10.60
C VAL A 199 0.87 3.13 9.32
N MET A 200 0.83 2.05 8.55
CA MET A 200 1.47 1.98 7.24
C MET A 200 0.59 2.64 6.20
N ASN A 201 1.14 3.57 5.43
CA ASN A 201 0.48 4.37 4.40
C ASN A 201 -0.82 5.04 4.90
N PRO A 202 -0.77 5.83 6.00
CA PRO A 202 -1.96 6.45 6.57
C PRO A 202 -2.66 7.35 5.54
N GLY A 203 -4.00 7.38 5.58
CA GLY A 203 -4.84 8.17 4.68
C GLY A 203 -5.02 7.56 3.28
N THR A 204 -4.43 6.40 2.98
CA THR A 204 -4.75 5.64 1.78
C THR A 204 -5.87 4.63 2.05
N SER A 205 -6.53 4.15 1.00
CA SER A 205 -7.59 3.12 1.13
C SER A 205 -7.09 1.79 1.72
N PHE A 206 -5.79 1.53 1.68
CA PHE A 206 -5.17 0.27 2.11
C PHE A 206 -4.15 0.51 3.22
N GLU A 207 -4.48 1.41 4.13
CA GLU A 207 -3.67 1.59 5.34
C GLU A 207 -3.72 0.35 6.26
N VAL A 208 -2.64 0.09 6.97
CA VAL A 208 -2.57 -1.02 7.93
C VAL A 208 -2.09 -0.50 9.28
N GLU A 209 -2.96 -0.65 10.29
CA GLU A 209 -2.60 -0.40 11.69
C GLU A 209 -1.94 -1.64 12.30
N PHE A 210 -0.84 -1.47 13.02
CA PHE A 210 -0.16 -2.57 13.69
C PHE A 210 0.67 -2.13 14.90
N ASN A 211 0.99 -3.08 15.77
CA ASN A 211 1.91 -2.92 16.90
C ASN A 211 3.22 -3.65 16.58
N ALA A 212 4.34 -3.12 17.08
CA ALA A 212 5.67 -3.74 16.95
C ALA A 212 5.81 -5.02 17.78
#